data_e113c1021e64061019a486a0d56ccec2
#
_entry.id   e113c1021e64061019a486a0d56ccec2
#
_cell.length_a   1.000
_cell.length_b   1.000
_cell.length_c   1.000
_cell.angle_alpha   90.00
_cell.angle_beta   90.00
_cell.angle_gamma   90.00
#
_symmetry.space_group_name_H-M   'P 1'
#
loop_
_entity.id
_entity.type
_entity.pdbx_description
1 polymer ?
#
loop_
_entity_poly.entity_id
_entity_poly.type
_entity_poly.pdbx_seq_one_letter_code
_entity_poly.pdbx_strand_id
1 'polypeptide(L)'
;MLSLHQEMLLLAVNDDGDIEFTAGTSTFRLAFVGACLIELALKDKIEVDPEEVRVISRDVDNDATLNLVMKRLCEHSTPQRLGFWLSHLQADVQEITRLTLMSLCDQGILKSEESRFLWVLSSRKYPVIDGTEQKEAKLRIMETLLGDSIPSTEDSVLIGLARAGGLLEAFLSKKEIVRLEDRLEQVSNLELTAGLVELAIQEEQEAIARAMLVSSHPF
;
A
#
# COMPACT_ATOMS: atom_id res chain seq x y z
N MET A 1 1.69 -4.65 16.85
CA MET A 1 1.61 -3.58 15.84
C MET A 1 1.42 -4.29 14.51
N LEU A 2 0.51 -3.82 13.67
CA LEU A 2 0.34 -4.33 12.32
C LEU A 2 1.54 -3.98 11.45
N SER A 3 1.81 -4.80 10.43
CA SER A 3 2.79 -4.45 9.41
C SER A 3 2.22 -3.38 8.46
N LEU A 4 3.09 -2.64 7.78
CA LEU A 4 2.73 -1.53 6.92
C LEU A 4 1.70 -1.91 5.84
N HIS A 5 1.89 -3.06 5.18
CA HIS A 5 0.94 -3.55 4.18
C HIS A 5 -0.40 -3.98 4.79
N GLN A 6 -0.42 -4.45 6.04
CA GLN A 6 -1.66 -4.74 6.75
C GLN A 6 -2.43 -3.46 7.08
N GLU A 7 -1.74 -2.43 7.58
CA GLU A 7 -2.36 -1.12 7.86
C GLU A 7 -2.89 -0.46 6.58
N MET A 8 -2.12 -0.48 5.50
CA MET A 8 -2.56 0.03 4.20
C MET A 8 -3.85 -0.64 3.71
N LEU A 9 -3.92 -1.97 3.81
CA LEU A 9 -5.11 -2.72 3.39
C LEU A 9 -6.29 -2.46 4.32
N LEU A 10 -6.05 -2.41 5.64
CA LEU A 10 -7.07 -2.15 6.64
C LEU A 10 -7.69 -0.76 6.48
N LEU A 11 -6.89 0.26 6.12
CA LEU A 11 -7.39 1.61 5.81
C LEU A 11 -8.28 1.64 4.56
N ALA A 12 -8.11 0.68 3.64
CA ALA A 12 -8.90 0.57 2.42
C ALA A 12 -10.21 -0.23 2.61
N VAL A 13 -10.41 -0.89 3.75
CA VAL A 13 -11.65 -1.61 4.07
C VAL A 13 -12.69 -0.61 4.59
N ASN A 14 -13.87 -0.57 3.96
CA ASN A 14 -14.99 0.25 4.41
C ASN A 14 -15.82 -0.42 5.51
N ASP A 15 -16.81 0.30 6.04
CA ASP A 15 -17.68 -0.18 7.11
C ASP A 15 -18.51 -1.42 6.71
N ASP A 16 -18.76 -1.62 5.42
CA ASP A 16 -19.46 -2.79 4.87
C ASP A 16 -18.54 -4.00 4.65
N GLY A 17 -17.24 -3.86 4.90
CA GLY A 17 -16.22 -4.89 4.68
C GLY A 17 -15.83 -5.07 3.22
N ASP A 18 -16.19 -4.13 2.36
CA ASP A 18 -15.71 -4.07 0.98
C ASP A 18 -14.39 -3.31 0.95
N ILE A 19 -13.49 -3.72 0.05
CA ILE A 19 -12.24 -3.00 -0.16
C ILE A 19 -12.52 -1.88 -1.16
N GLU A 20 -12.65 -0.66 -0.66
CA GLU A 20 -12.84 0.52 -1.50
C GLU A 20 -11.50 1.01 -2.04
N PHE A 21 -11.28 0.76 -3.31
CA PHE A 21 -10.25 1.45 -4.05
C PHE A 21 -10.81 2.77 -4.61
N THR A 22 -10.92 3.79 -3.74
CA THR A 22 -11.29 5.14 -4.17
C THR A 22 -10.22 5.67 -5.14
N ALA A 23 -10.62 6.36 -6.17
CA ALA A 23 -9.78 7.08 -7.13
C ALA A 23 -8.62 6.30 -7.78
N GLY A 24 -8.93 5.32 -8.60
CA GLY A 24 -7.94 4.66 -9.44
C GLY A 24 -7.31 3.43 -8.81
N THR A 25 -7.95 2.31 -9.04
CA THR A 25 -7.54 0.96 -8.61
C THR A 25 -6.05 0.66 -8.86
N SER A 26 -5.43 1.30 -9.86
CA SER A 26 -4.01 1.16 -10.18
C SER A 26 -3.10 1.83 -9.16
N THR A 27 -3.43 3.04 -8.72
CA THR A 27 -2.61 3.84 -7.78
C THR A 27 -2.50 3.17 -6.43
N PHE A 28 -3.63 2.74 -5.85
CA PHE A 28 -3.63 2.00 -4.60
C PHE A 28 -2.82 0.70 -4.71
N ARG A 29 -2.97 -0.05 -5.81
CA ARG A 29 -2.23 -1.29 -6.01
C ARG A 29 -0.71 -1.07 -6.03
N LEU A 30 -0.24 0.00 -6.68
CA LEU A 30 1.17 0.37 -6.68
C LEU A 30 1.64 0.72 -5.27
N ALA A 31 0.89 1.55 -4.53
CA ALA A 31 1.21 1.91 -3.16
C ALA A 31 1.18 0.71 -2.21
N PHE A 32 0.24 -0.20 -2.39
CA PHE A 32 0.12 -1.42 -1.58
C PHE A 32 1.30 -2.38 -1.81
N VAL A 33 1.71 -2.57 -3.06
CA VAL A 33 2.95 -3.32 -3.38
C VAL A 33 4.18 -2.59 -2.84
N GLY A 34 4.21 -1.26 -2.95
CA GLY A 34 5.24 -0.41 -2.36
C GLY A 34 5.35 -0.60 -0.84
N ALA A 35 4.22 -0.72 -0.13
CA ALA A 35 4.19 -1.02 1.29
C ALA A 35 4.90 -2.34 1.64
N CYS A 36 4.72 -3.38 0.81
CA CYS A 36 5.42 -4.66 1.01
C CYS A 36 6.94 -4.51 0.80
N LEU A 37 7.37 -3.75 -0.19
CA LEU A 37 8.79 -3.52 -0.45
C LEU A 37 9.43 -2.69 0.67
N ILE A 38 8.76 -1.63 1.13
CA ILE A 38 9.27 -0.83 2.26
C ILE A 38 9.32 -1.66 3.54
N GLU A 39 8.31 -2.46 3.83
CA GLU A 39 8.31 -3.36 4.99
C GLU A 39 9.52 -4.31 4.96
N LEU A 40 9.86 -4.87 3.79
CA LEU A 40 11.06 -5.69 3.63
C LEU A 40 12.35 -4.86 3.83
N ALA A 41 12.38 -3.61 3.40
CA ALA A 41 13.51 -2.71 3.60
C ALA A 41 13.67 -2.34 5.08
N LEU A 42 12.59 -1.99 5.78
CA LEU A 42 12.58 -1.69 7.23
C LEU A 42 13.04 -2.91 8.08
N LYS A 43 12.87 -4.12 7.55
CA LYS A 43 13.33 -5.37 8.18
C LYS A 43 14.75 -5.77 7.73
N ASP A 44 15.48 -4.91 7.03
CA ASP A 44 16.82 -5.18 6.50
C ASP A 44 16.89 -6.45 5.60
N LYS A 45 15.81 -6.76 4.91
CA LYS A 45 15.74 -7.90 3.98
C LYS A 45 16.12 -7.51 2.56
N ILE A 46 15.82 -6.28 2.19
CA ILE A 46 16.20 -5.70 0.90
C ILE A 46 16.78 -4.30 1.12
N GLU A 47 17.57 -3.87 0.17
CA GLU A 47 18.03 -2.50 0.03
C GLU A 47 17.31 -1.89 -1.17
N VAL A 48 16.73 -0.71 -0.99
CA VAL A 48 15.95 -0.01 -2.02
C VAL A 48 16.68 1.25 -2.43
N ASP A 49 17.03 1.30 -3.69
CA ASP A 49 17.62 2.45 -4.37
C ASP A 49 16.78 2.74 -5.63
N PRO A 50 16.73 3.97 -6.17
CA PRO A 50 15.96 4.27 -7.38
C PRO A 50 16.33 3.37 -8.56
N GLU A 51 17.60 3.06 -8.72
CA GLU A 51 18.13 2.30 -9.85
C GLU A 51 18.13 0.78 -9.62
N GLU A 52 18.12 0.34 -8.37
CA GLU A 52 18.09 -1.09 -8.05
C GLU A 52 17.46 -1.43 -6.72
N VAL A 53 16.75 -2.55 -6.69
CA VAL A 53 16.31 -3.22 -5.48
C VAL A 53 17.14 -4.48 -5.30
N ARG A 54 17.85 -4.58 -4.19
CA ARG A 54 18.79 -5.67 -3.91
C ARG A 54 18.33 -6.49 -2.71
N VAL A 55 18.30 -7.82 -2.86
CA VAL A 55 18.04 -8.74 -1.76
C VAL A 55 19.29 -8.88 -0.90
N ILE A 56 19.18 -8.54 0.39
CA ILE A 56 20.26 -8.64 1.40
C ILE A 56 20.13 -9.95 2.18
N SER A 57 18.92 -10.29 2.61
CA SER A 57 18.66 -11.53 3.34
C SER A 57 17.38 -12.19 2.83
N ARG A 58 17.43 -13.51 2.64
CA ARG A 58 16.26 -14.30 2.20
C ARG A 58 15.42 -14.81 3.36
N ASP A 59 15.89 -14.63 4.59
CA ASP A 59 15.15 -15.01 5.78
C ASP A 59 14.02 -13.99 5.99
N VAL A 60 12.82 -14.40 5.65
CA VAL A 60 11.60 -13.62 5.88
C VAL A 60 10.87 -14.23 7.06
N ASP A 61 10.23 -13.38 7.83
CA ASP A 61 9.39 -13.76 8.97
C ASP A 61 8.24 -14.70 8.55
N ASN A 62 7.40 -15.11 9.51
CA ASN A 62 6.19 -15.92 9.25
C ASN A 62 5.08 -15.16 8.48
N ASP A 63 5.43 -14.11 7.75
CA ASP A 63 4.51 -13.33 6.94
C ASP A 63 4.42 -13.89 5.52
N ALA A 64 3.29 -14.53 5.22
CA ALA A 64 3.07 -15.16 3.92
C ALA A 64 3.07 -14.15 2.75
N THR A 65 2.64 -12.91 3.00
CA THR A 65 2.63 -11.84 2.01
C THR A 65 4.05 -11.44 1.65
N LEU A 66 4.87 -11.15 2.65
CA LEU A 66 6.27 -10.79 2.44
C LEU A 66 7.09 -11.94 1.86
N ASN A 67 6.78 -13.18 2.25
CA ASN A 67 7.40 -14.38 1.67
C ASN A 67 7.11 -14.50 0.16
N LEU A 68 5.88 -14.20 -0.28
CA LEU A 68 5.55 -14.18 -1.70
C LEU A 68 6.35 -13.11 -2.44
N VAL A 69 6.39 -11.89 -1.92
CA VAL A 69 7.16 -10.78 -2.53
C VAL A 69 8.64 -11.12 -2.59
N MET A 70 9.23 -11.60 -1.49
CA MET A 70 10.63 -12.02 -1.44
C MET A 70 10.93 -13.13 -2.46
N LYS A 71 10.03 -14.10 -2.62
CA LYS A 71 10.16 -15.14 -3.63
C LYS A 71 10.27 -14.53 -5.03
N ARG A 72 9.41 -13.58 -5.38
CA ARG A 72 9.46 -12.90 -6.68
C ARG A 72 10.76 -12.13 -6.89
N LEU A 73 11.22 -11.42 -5.86
CA LEU A 73 12.52 -10.73 -5.92
C LEU A 73 13.67 -11.70 -6.21
N CYS A 74 13.64 -12.90 -5.59
CA CYS A 74 14.68 -13.92 -5.76
C CYS A 74 14.60 -14.69 -7.10
N GLU A 75 13.50 -14.63 -7.84
CA GLU A 75 13.35 -15.24 -9.17
C GLU A 75 14.16 -14.50 -10.24
N HIS A 76 14.52 -13.24 -10.00
CA HIS A 76 15.37 -12.45 -10.89
C HIS A 76 16.84 -12.56 -10.47
N SER A 77 17.69 -12.88 -11.44
CA SER A 77 19.14 -13.08 -11.23
C SER A 77 19.91 -11.76 -11.16
N THR A 78 19.34 -10.67 -11.67
CA THR A 78 19.95 -9.34 -11.69
C THR A 78 19.06 -8.36 -10.94
N PRO A 79 19.63 -7.44 -10.15
CA PRO A 79 18.86 -6.36 -9.54
C PRO A 79 18.08 -5.58 -10.60
N GLN A 80 16.88 -5.15 -10.24
CA GLN A 80 16.01 -4.35 -11.09
C GLN A 80 15.64 -3.08 -10.33
N ARG A 81 15.36 -2.00 -11.07
CA ARG A 81 14.95 -0.73 -10.49
C ARG A 81 13.58 -0.82 -9.79
N LEU A 82 13.33 0.09 -8.88
CA LEU A 82 12.11 0.10 -8.06
C LEU A 82 10.84 0.12 -8.91
N GLY A 83 10.75 0.98 -9.95
CA GLY A 83 9.57 1.04 -10.84
C GLY A 83 9.28 -0.29 -11.54
N PHE A 84 10.31 -1.04 -11.96
CA PHE A 84 10.12 -2.39 -12.49
C PHE A 84 9.40 -3.29 -11.48
N TRP A 85 9.81 -3.28 -10.20
CA TRP A 85 9.20 -4.11 -9.18
C TRP A 85 7.77 -3.69 -8.86
N LEU A 86 7.48 -2.40 -8.80
CA LEU A 86 6.12 -1.89 -8.62
C LEU A 86 5.18 -2.39 -9.72
N SER A 87 5.64 -2.35 -10.98
CA SER A 87 4.85 -2.86 -12.11
C SER A 87 4.80 -4.38 -12.18
N HIS A 88 5.92 -5.06 -11.95
CA HIS A 88 6.00 -6.53 -12.06
C HIS A 88 5.12 -7.24 -11.04
N LEU A 89 5.14 -6.79 -9.78
CA LEU A 89 4.34 -7.37 -8.70
C LEU A 89 2.83 -7.09 -8.83
N GLN A 90 2.40 -6.22 -9.77
CA GLN A 90 0.97 -6.04 -10.06
C GLN A 90 0.30 -7.36 -10.51
N ALA A 91 1.04 -8.26 -11.14
CA ALA A 91 0.54 -9.57 -11.53
C ALA A 91 0.14 -10.43 -10.31
N ASP A 92 0.80 -10.23 -9.18
CA ASP A 92 0.57 -10.98 -7.94
C ASP A 92 -0.33 -10.22 -6.94
N VAL A 93 -0.79 -9.01 -7.25
CA VAL A 93 -1.50 -8.13 -6.30
C VAL A 93 -2.75 -8.78 -5.70
N GLN A 94 -3.47 -9.61 -6.47
CA GLN A 94 -4.64 -10.33 -5.95
C GLN A 94 -4.24 -11.34 -4.87
N GLU A 95 -3.15 -12.05 -5.08
CA GLU A 95 -2.65 -13.03 -4.10
C GLU A 95 -2.03 -12.33 -2.89
N ILE A 96 -1.29 -11.24 -3.08
CA ILE A 96 -0.78 -10.37 -2.02
C ILE A 96 -1.95 -9.89 -1.14
N THR A 97 -3.01 -9.35 -1.76
CA THR A 97 -4.22 -8.91 -1.05
C THR A 97 -4.87 -10.06 -0.28
N ARG A 98 -5.03 -11.22 -0.91
CA ARG A 98 -5.64 -12.40 -0.29
C ARG A 98 -4.87 -12.85 0.95
N LEU A 99 -3.55 -12.94 0.86
CA LEU A 99 -2.69 -13.36 1.97
C LEU A 99 -2.73 -12.35 3.12
N THR A 100 -2.71 -11.05 2.82
CA THR A 100 -2.82 -10.00 3.82
C THR A 100 -4.18 -10.03 4.53
N LEU A 101 -5.29 -10.21 3.79
CA LEU A 101 -6.62 -10.36 4.37
C LEU A 101 -6.73 -11.60 5.27
N MET A 102 -6.15 -12.72 4.83
CA MET A 102 -6.12 -13.92 5.66
C MET A 102 -5.36 -13.69 6.97
N SER A 103 -4.20 -13.03 6.91
CA SER A 103 -3.43 -12.67 8.09
C SER A 103 -4.22 -11.77 9.05
N LEU A 104 -4.95 -10.78 8.56
CA LEU A 104 -5.83 -9.92 9.37
C LEU A 104 -7.01 -10.70 9.98
N CYS A 105 -7.56 -11.68 9.25
CA CYS A 105 -8.58 -12.58 9.80
C CYS A 105 -8.02 -13.50 10.89
N ASP A 106 -6.83 -14.07 10.69
CA ASP A 106 -6.17 -14.94 11.67
C ASP A 106 -5.82 -14.19 12.96
N GLN A 107 -5.54 -12.88 12.86
CA GLN A 107 -5.34 -11.98 14.01
C GLN A 107 -6.66 -11.54 14.66
N GLY A 108 -7.82 -11.91 14.12
CA GLY A 108 -9.13 -11.54 14.64
C GLY A 108 -9.52 -10.07 14.40
N ILE A 109 -8.85 -9.38 13.49
CA ILE A 109 -9.15 -7.96 13.14
C ILE A 109 -10.27 -7.88 12.12
N LEU A 110 -10.24 -8.76 11.12
CA LEU A 110 -11.29 -8.89 10.11
C LEU A 110 -12.02 -10.22 10.27
N LYS A 111 -13.25 -10.26 9.79
CA LYS A 111 -14.04 -11.49 9.66
C LYS A 111 -14.31 -11.77 8.18
N SER A 112 -13.97 -12.95 7.71
CA SER A 112 -14.31 -13.35 6.34
C SER A 112 -15.78 -13.78 6.27
N GLU A 113 -16.60 -13.05 5.52
CA GLU A 113 -17.99 -13.39 5.25
C GLU A 113 -18.23 -13.65 3.77
N GLU A 114 -18.83 -14.81 3.46
CA GLU A 114 -19.29 -15.09 2.10
C GLU A 114 -20.67 -14.44 1.90
N SER A 115 -20.73 -13.36 1.13
CA SER A 115 -21.98 -12.75 0.72
C SER A 115 -22.61 -13.59 -0.41
N ARG A 116 -23.64 -14.39 -0.08
CA ARG A 116 -24.47 -15.06 -1.09
C ARG A 116 -25.57 -14.12 -1.54
N PHE A 117 -25.27 -13.21 -2.46
CA PHE A 117 -26.29 -12.43 -3.12
C PHE A 117 -26.61 -13.06 -4.48
N LEU A 118 -27.85 -13.64 -4.57
CA LEU A 118 -28.51 -14.07 -5.80
C LEU A 118 -27.62 -14.63 -6.92
N TRP A 119 -27.29 -15.91 -6.86
CA TRP A 119 -26.91 -16.82 -7.97
C TRP A 119 -25.73 -16.49 -8.90
N VAL A 120 -25.15 -15.29 -8.92
CA VAL A 120 -24.23 -14.92 -10.02
C VAL A 120 -22.84 -14.48 -9.60
N LEU A 121 -22.62 -13.91 -8.42
CA LEU A 121 -21.28 -13.48 -7.95
C LEU A 121 -21.16 -13.65 -6.43
N SER A 122 -20.33 -14.58 -5.98
CA SER A 122 -19.89 -14.62 -4.59
C SER A 122 -18.80 -13.57 -4.39
N SER A 123 -19.14 -12.41 -3.84
CA SER A 123 -18.15 -11.47 -3.31
C SER A 123 -17.88 -11.83 -1.86
N ARG A 124 -16.60 -11.94 -1.49
CA ARG A 124 -16.21 -12.04 -0.08
C ARG A 124 -16.16 -10.64 0.50
N LYS A 125 -16.78 -10.47 1.66
CA LYS A 125 -16.68 -9.27 2.48
C LYS A 125 -15.77 -9.54 3.66
N TYR A 126 -15.13 -8.50 4.13
CA TYR A 126 -14.18 -8.55 5.24
C TYR A 126 -14.53 -7.49 6.29
N PRO A 127 -15.71 -7.57 6.95
CA PRO A 127 -16.09 -6.59 7.95
C PRO A 127 -15.08 -6.55 9.10
N VAL A 128 -14.79 -5.35 9.56
CA VAL A 128 -13.93 -5.10 10.71
C VAL A 128 -14.66 -5.54 11.98
N ILE A 129 -14.01 -6.30 12.86
CA ILE A 129 -14.67 -6.88 14.05
C ILE A 129 -15.00 -5.79 15.07
N ASP A 130 -14.02 -4.99 15.51
CA ASP A 130 -14.26 -3.90 16.48
C ASP A 130 -13.75 -2.53 16.01
N GLY A 131 -12.96 -2.50 14.98
CA GLY A 131 -12.44 -1.28 14.35
C GLY A 131 -11.33 -0.57 15.13
N THR A 132 -10.81 -1.16 16.19
CA THR A 132 -9.78 -0.54 17.04
C THR A 132 -8.53 -0.21 16.23
N GLU A 133 -7.95 -1.19 15.55
CA GLU A 133 -6.71 -1.03 14.78
C GLU A 133 -6.87 -0.03 13.62
N GLN A 134 -8.02 -0.07 12.93
CA GLN A 134 -8.31 0.88 11.86
C GLN A 134 -8.45 2.32 12.38
N LYS A 135 -9.12 2.49 13.52
CA LYS A 135 -9.27 3.79 14.17
C LYS A 135 -7.94 4.30 14.68
N GLU A 136 -7.11 3.43 15.26
CA GLU A 136 -5.77 3.77 15.72
C GLU A 136 -4.89 4.23 14.57
N ALA A 137 -4.88 3.53 13.44
CA ALA A 137 -4.13 3.93 12.24
C ALA A 137 -4.60 5.30 11.72
N LYS A 138 -5.93 5.51 11.59
CA LYS A 138 -6.50 6.81 11.19
C LYS A 138 -6.15 7.92 12.18
N LEU A 139 -6.21 7.64 13.49
CA LEU A 139 -5.90 8.61 14.54
C LEU A 139 -4.43 9.02 14.50
N ARG A 140 -3.50 8.08 14.38
CA ARG A 140 -2.06 8.36 14.25
C ARG A 140 -1.75 9.24 13.03
N ILE A 141 -2.38 8.95 11.89
CA ILE A 141 -2.28 9.81 10.69
C ILE A 141 -2.76 11.23 11.00
N MET A 142 -3.94 11.35 11.61
CA MET A 142 -4.53 12.67 11.94
C MET A 142 -3.68 13.45 12.96
N GLU A 143 -3.21 12.81 14.02
CA GLU A 143 -2.35 13.43 15.03
C GLU A 143 -1.03 13.91 14.44
N THR A 144 -0.44 13.12 13.53
CA THR A 144 0.78 13.49 12.82
C THR A 144 0.56 14.69 11.89
N LEU A 145 -0.56 14.72 11.17
CA LEU A 145 -0.85 15.79 10.20
C LEU A 145 -1.31 17.09 10.87
N LEU A 146 -1.99 17.01 12.01
CA LEU A 146 -2.48 18.18 12.75
C LEU A 146 -1.50 18.66 13.80
N GLY A 147 -0.52 17.85 14.19
CA GLY A 147 0.49 18.20 15.18
C GLY A 147 1.78 18.71 14.57
N ASP A 148 2.64 19.28 15.44
CA ASP A 148 3.97 19.78 15.06
C ASP A 148 5.09 18.80 15.43
N SER A 149 4.75 17.62 16.00
CA SER A 149 5.73 16.61 16.40
C SER A 149 6.37 15.93 15.18
N ILE A 150 7.61 15.48 15.36
CA ILE A 150 8.27 14.62 14.37
C ILE A 150 7.63 13.24 14.48
N PRO A 151 7.03 12.70 13.38
CA PRO A 151 6.43 11.37 13.40
C PRO A 151 7.49 10.26 13.50
N SER A 152 7.05 9.06 13.82
CA SER A 152 7.88 7.87 13.67
C SER A 152 8.17 7.59 12.18
N THR A 153 9.18 6.76 11.90
CA THR A 153 9.48 6.31 10.53
C THR A 153 8.27 5.61 9.93
N GLU A 154 7.64 4.72 10.68
CA GLU A 154 6.47 3.95 10.25
C GLU A 154 5.28 4.85 9.91
N ASP A 155 5.01 5.87 10.73
CA ASP A 155 3.92 6.82 10.48
C ASP A 155 4.20 7.70 9.26
N SER A 156 5.45 8.13 9.07
CA SER A 156 5.87 8.89 7.88
C SER A 156 5.65 8.09 6.60
N VAL A 157 6.07 6.84 6.62
CA VAL A 157 5.91 5.89 5.51
C VAL A 157 4.44 5.63 5.23
N LEU A 158 3.64 5.34 6.27
CA LEU A 158 2.22 5.06 6.12
C LEU A 158 1.48 6.26 5.50
N ILE A 159 1.81 7.48 5.94
CA ILE A 159 1.21 8.72 5.41
C ILE A 159 1.60 8.93 3.95
N GLY A 160 2.88 8.77 3.59
CA GLY A 160 3.34 8.88 2.21
C GLY A 160 2.64 7.88 1.28
N LEU A 161 2.56 6.61 1.69
CA LEU A 161 1.88 5.57 0.93
C LEU A 161 0.35 5.78 0.86
N ALA A 162 -0.29 6.22 1.95
CA ALA A 162 -1.71 6.54 1.96
C ALA A 162 -2.03 7.72 1.03
N ARG A 163 -1.15 8.72 0.98
CA ARG A 163 -1.22 9.83 0.02
C ARG A 163 -1.07 9.32 -1.41
N ALA A 164 0.02 8.62 -1.71
CA ALA A 164 0.30 8.07 -3.04
C ALA A 164 -0.78 7.11 -3.52
N GLY A 165 -1.36 6.31 -2.62
CA GLY A 165 -2.44 5.36 -2.89
C GLY A 165 -3.84 5.94 -2.95
N GLY A 166 -4.02 7.25 -2.65
CA GLY A 166 -5.33 7.91 -2.63
C GLY A 166 -6.21 7.51 -1.44
N LEU A 167 -5.65 6.91 -0.39
CA LEU A 167 -6.41 6.48 0.79
C LEU A 167 -6.85 7.63 1.70
N LEU A 168 -6.14 8.76 1.68
CA LEU A 168 -6.49 9.90 2.52
C LEU A 168 -7.89 10.43 2.20
N GLU A 169 -8.35 10.30 0.96
CA GLU A 169 -9.69 10.71 0.53
C GLU A 169 -10.83 9.88 1.17
N ALA A 170 -10.51 8.71 1.75
CA ALA A 170 -11.49 7.87 2.45
C ALA A 170 -11.92 8.46 3.81
N PHE A 171 -11.10 9.33 4.42
CA PHE A 171 -11.39 9.91 5.74
C PHE A 171 -11.07 11.40 5.87
N LEU A 172 -10.50 12.04 4.83
CA LEU A 172 -10.28 13.47 4.74
C LEU A 172 -11.05 14.05 3.56
N SER A 173 -11.69 15.20 3.75
CA SER A 173 -12.27 15.93 2.63
C SER A 173 -11.18 16.57 1.76
N LYS A 174 -11.50 16.83 0.49
CA LYS A 174 -10.56 17.51 -0.43
C LYS A 174 -10.06 18.86 0.12
N LYS A 175 -10.89 19.58 0.88
CA LYS A 175 -10.48 20.85 1.51
C LYS A 175 -9.47 20.65 2.62
N GLU A 176 -9.60 19.57 3.39
CA GLU A 176 -8.64 19.20 4.43
C GLU A 176 -7.31 18.77 3.83
N ILE A 177 -7.33 17.93 2.80
CA ILE A 177 -6.12 17.51 2.08
C ILE A 177 -5.35 18.73 1.57
N VAL A 178 -6.03 19.68 0.90
CA VAL A 178 -5.39 20.91 0.42
C VAL A 178 -4.82 21.76 1.56
N ARG A 179 -5.47 21.81 2.72
CA ARG A 179 -4.94 22.56 3.88
C ARG A 179 -3.72 21.89 4.51
N LEU A 180 -3.64 20.59 4.42
CA LEU A 180 -2.57 19.76 5.00
C LEU A 180 -1.44 19.47 4.01
N GLU A 181 -1.53 19.99 2.77
CA GLU A 181 -0.58 19.66 1.69
C GLU A 181 0.87 19.91 2.07
N ASP A 182 1.18 21.09 2.65
CA ASP A 182 2.54 21.42 3.10
C ASP A 182 3.05 20.43 4.17
N ARG A 183 2.15 20.03 5.08
CA ARG A 183 2.48 19.08 6.13
C ARG A 183 2.61 17.66 5.60
N LEU A 184 1.73 17.26 4.67
CA LEU A 184 1.81 15.98 3.97
C LEU A 184 3.14 15.84 3.23
N GLU A 185 3.54 16.87 2.47
CA GLU A 185 4.82 16.89 1.77
C GLU A 185 6.00 16.82 2.76
N GLN A 186 5.95 17.61 3.82
CA GLN A 186 6.99 17.59 4.87
C GLN A 186 7.14 16.20 5.49
N VAL A 187 6.03 15.55 5.87
CA VAL A 187 6.04 14.25 6.53
C VAL A 187 6.47 13.14 5.58
N SER A 188 5.96 13.11 4.35
CA SER A 188 6.30 12.11 3.35
C SER A 188 7.80 12.13 2.97
N ASN A 189 8.43 13.31 3.04
CA ASN A 189 9.85 13.47 2.71
C ASN A 189 10.80 13.20 3.90
N LEU A 190 10.30 12.85 5.09
CA LEU A 190 11.15 12.54 6.24
C LEU A 190 11.85 11.18 6.11
N GLU A 191 11.23 10.25 5.41
CA GLU A 191 11.76 8.91 5.19
C GLU A 191 12.12 8.72 3.72
N LEU A 192 13.42 8.46 3.45
CA LEU A 192 13.96 8.42 2.09
C LEU A 192 13.31 7.33 1.24
N THR A 193 13.15 6.13 1.78
CA THR A 193 12.62 4.97 1.06
C THR A 193 11.15 5.20 0.66
N ALA A 194 10.35 5.83 1.53
CA ALA A 194 8.98 6.19 1.21
C ALA A 194 8.90 7.21 0.07
N GLY A 195 9.76 8.24 0.11
CA GLY A 195 9.85 9.23 -0.96
C GLY A 195 10.26 8.61 -2.31
N LEU A 196 11.18 7.65 -2.31
CA LEU A 196 11.56 6.92 -3.52
C LEU A 196 10.41 6.09 -4.09
N VAL A 197 9.64 5.41 -3.24
CA VAL A 197 8.46 4.64 -3.67
C VAL A 197 7.37 5.57 -4.20
N GLU A 198 7.10 6.69 -3.53
CA GLU A 198 6.13 7.69 -3.99
C GLU A 198 6.50 8.22 -5.38
N LEU A 199 7.76 8.60 -5.58
CA LEU A 199 8.26 9.05 -6.89
C LEU A 199 8.12 7.97 -7.97
N ALA A 200 8.50 6.73 -7.67
CA ALA A 200 8.36 5.62 -8.60
C ALA A 200 6.90 5.30 -8.94
N ILE A 201 5.96 5.46 -8.00
CA ILE A 201 4.52 5.35 -8.25
C ILE A 201 4.06 6.43 -9.23
N GLN A 202 4.49 7.68 -9.05
CA GLN A 202 4.15 8.78 -9.95
C GLN A 202 4.68 8.54 -11.37
N GLU A 203 5.93 8.10 -11.51
CA GLU A 203 6.54 7.77 -12.80
C GLU A 203 5.78 6.65 -13.54
N GLU A 204 5.39 5.59 -12.83
CA GLU A 204 4.60 4.49 -13.40
C GLU A 204 3.19 4.94 -13.82
N GLN A 205 2.55 5.80 -13.04
CA GLN A 205 1.25 6.38 -13.41
C GLN A 205 1.34 7.24 -14.67
N GLU A 206 2.35 8.08 -14.78
CA GLU A 206 2.59 8.87 -15.98
C GLU A 206 2.89 7.99 -17.20
N ALA A 207 3.62 6.90 -17.02
CA ALA A 207 3.90 5.94 -18.08
C ALA A 207 2.60 5.27 -18.58
N ILE A 208 1.73 4.84 -17.66
CA ILE A 208 0.42 4.27 -17.98
C ILE A 208 -0.45 5.30 -18.71
N ALA A 209 -0.52 6.53 -18.21
CA ALA A 209 -1.31 7.61 -18.82
C ALA A 209 -0.82 7.91 -20.26
N ARG A 210 0.49 7.98 -20.47
CA ARG A 210 1.09 8.17 -21.81
C ARG A 210 0.75 7.02 -22.75
N ALA A 211 0.81 5.78 -22.28
CA ALA A 211 0.47 4.61 -23.09
C ALA A 211 -1.01 4.60 -23.53
N MET A 212 -1.93 5.02 -22.64
CA MET A 212 -3.36 5.14 -22.95
C MET A 212 -3.64 6.22 -24.00
N LEU A 213 -2.94 7.36 -23.95
CA LEU A 213 -3.09 8.44 -24.93
C LEU A 213 -2.63 8.01 -26.34
N VAL A 214 -1.55 7.24 -26.43
CA VAL A 214 -1.05 6.71 -27.71
C VAL A 214 -2.03 5.69 -28.32
N SER A 215 -2.64 4.84 -27.49
CA SER A 215 -3.59 3.83 -27.93
C SER A 215 -4.96 4.38 -28.34
N SER A 216 -5.29 5.60 -27.93
CA SER A 216 -6.58 6.27 -28.25
C SER A 216 -6.57 7.06 -29.55
N HIS A 217 -5.44 7.14 -30.27
CA HIS A 217 -5.31 7.72 -31.59
C HIS A 217 -4.86 6.65 -32.61
N PRO A 218 -5.77 5.81 -33.11
CA PRO A 218 -5.47 5.01 -34.31
C PRO A 218 -5.43 5.97 -35.50
N PHE A 219 -4.36 5.91 -36.27
CA PHE A 219 -4.19 6.57 -37.57
C PHE A 219 -5.30 6.25 -38.55
#